data_669bb2c7a1d946def8034f3d1c58c7d2
#
_entry.id   669bb2c7a1d946def8034f3d1c58c7d2
#
_cell.length_a   1.000
_cell.length_b   1.000
_cell.length_c   1.000
_cell.angle_alpha   90.00
_cell.angle_beta   90.00
_cell.angle_gamma   90.00
#
_symmetry.space_group_name_H-M   'P 1'
#
loop_
_entity.id
_entity.type
_entity.pdbx_description
1 polymer ?
#
loop_
_entity_poly.entity_id
_entity_poly.type
_entity_poly.pdbx_seq_one_letter_code
_entity_poly.pdbx_strand_id
1 'polypeptide(L)' 'MNLKQLEAFVEVAEGGSFSKAAKQLGYSQAAVTIQIKQLENELGV' A
#
# COMPACT_ATOMS: atom_id res chain seq x y z
N MET A 1 2.75 3.77 11.56
CA MET A 1 2.09 2.63 10.88
C MET A 1 0.64 2.57 11.29
N ASN A 2 -0.27 2.39 10.35
CA ASN A 2 -1.68 2.22 10.67
C ASN A 2 -2.27 1.09 9.84
N LEU A 3 -3.51 0.74 10.12
CA LEU A 3 -4.16 -0.40 9.48
C LEU A 3 -4.26 -0.22 7.96
N LYS A 4 -4.55 0.99 7.50
CA LYS A 4 -4.65 1.25 6.06
C LYS A 4 -3.33 1.05 5.34
N GLN A 5 -2.24 1.50 5.95
CA GLN A 5 -0.91 1.30 5.39
C GLN A 5 -0.57 -0.18 5.32
N LEU A 6 -0.90 -0.91 6.36
CA LEU A 6 -0.65 -2.34 6.42
C LEU A 6 -1.47 -3.10 5.38
N GLU A 7 -2.74 -2.73 5.22
CA GLU A 7 -3.60 -3.32 4.20
C GLU A 7 -3.04 -3.09 2.80
N ALA A 8 -2.58 -1.86 2.51
CA ALA A 8 -1.99 -1.54 1.22
C ALA A 8 -0.74 -2.38 0.96
N PHE A 9 0.09 -2.52 1.97
CA PHE A 9 1.32 -3.30 1.87
C PHE A 9 1.03 -4.78 1.56
N VAL A 10 0.09 -5.36 2.29
CA VAL A 10 -0.30 -6.77 2.11
C VAL A 10 -0.87 -7.00 0.72
N GLU A 11 -1.74 -6.10 0.25
CA GLU A 11 -2.35 -6.21 -1.08
C GLU A 11 -1.31 -6.11 -2.19
N VAL A 12 -0.35 -5.23 -2.06
CA VAL A 12 0.74 -5.12 -3.04
C VAL A 12 1.59 -6.38 -3.02
N ALA A 13 1.91 -6.87 -1.83
CA ALA A 13 2.75 -8.08 -1.70
C ALA A 13 2.05 -9.31 -2.28
N GLU A 14 0.77 -9.46 -2.04
CA GLU A 14 0.01 -10.61 -2.52
C GLU A 14 -0.34 -10.50 -4.00
N GLY A 15 -0.75 -9.30 -4.43
CA GLY A 15 -1.17 -9.08 -5.81
C GLY A 15 -0.02 -8.83 -6.77
N GLY A 16 1.14 -8.49 -6.26
CA GLY A 16 2.32 -8.23 -7.08
C GLY A 16 2.26 -6.92 -7.87
N SER A 17 1.30 -6.04 -7.59
CA SER A 17 1.20 -4.81 -8.34
C SER A 17 0.41 -3.75 -7.56
N PHE A 18 0.83 -2.51 -7.70
CA PHE A 18 0.16 -1.37 -7.10
C PHE A 18 -1.22 -1.14 -7.73
N SER A 19 -1.33 -1.38 -9.04
CA SER A 19 -2.61 -1.24 -9.74
C SER A 19 -3.66 -2.18 -9.20
N LYS A 20 -3.30 -3.44 -8.99
CA LYS A 20 -4.22 -4.43 -8.46
C LYS A 20 -4.61 -4.11 -7.03
N ALA A 21 -3.64 -3.69 -6.22
CA ALA A 21 -3.89 -3.31 -4.84
C ALA A 21 -4.88 -2.15 -4.76
N ALA A 22 -4.67 -1.13 -5.61
CA ALA A 22 -5.56 0.02 -5.66
C ALA A 22 -6.99 -0.39 -6.00
N LYS A 23 -7.14 -1.29 -6.96
CA LYS A 23 -8.43 -1.79 -7.39
C LYS A 23 -9.15 -2.54 -6.27
N GLN A 24 -8.43 -3.39 -5.57
CA GLN A 24 -8.98 -4.17 -4.47
C GLN A 24 -9.41 -3.31 -3.30
N LEU A 25 -8.62 -2.27 -3.00
CA LEU A 25 -8.89 -1.41 -1.86
C LEU A 25 -9.81 -0.23 -2.18
N GLY A 26 -10.09 0.01 -3.46
CA GLY A 26 -10.90 1.14 -3.87
C GLY A 26 -10.18 2.46 -3.82
N TYR A 27 -8.84 2.44 -3.93
CA TYR A 27 -8.00 3.64 -3.93
C TYR A 27 -7.46 3.91 -5.33
N SER A 28 -6.91 5.11 -5.52
CA SER A 28 -6.09 5.37 -6.71
C SER A 28 -4.71 4.72 -6.50
N GLN A 29 -4.01 4.47 -7.60
CA GLN A 29 -2.67 3.91 -7.52
C GLN A 29 -1.72 4.85 -6.78
N ALA A 30 -1.88 6.16 -6.97
CA ALA A 30 -1.08 7.14 -6.25
C ALA A 30 -1.30 7.05 -4.75
N ALA A 31 -2.54 6.84 -4.31
CA ALA A 31 -2.86 6.71 -2.88
C ALA A 31 -2.17 5.47 -2.28
N VAL A 32 -2.19 4.35 -3.00
CA VAL A 32 -1.50 3.14 -2.55
C VAL A 32 0.00 3.38 -2.42
N THR A 33 0.59 4.04 -3.41
CA THR A 33 2.02 4.36 -3.39
C THR A 33 2.38 5.20 -2.17
N ILE A 34 1.55 6.21 -1.87
CA ILE A 34 1.77 7.07 -0.71
C ILE A 34 1.71 6.27 0.60
N GLN A 35 0.72 5.38 0.73
CA GLN A 35 0.59 4.55 1.91
C GLN A 35 1.82 3.67 2.12
N ILE A 36 2.30 3.04 1.05
CA ILE A 36 3.49 2.19 1.12
C ILE A 36 4.71 3.00 1.52
N LYS A 37 4.90 4.18 0.93
CA LYS A 37 6.05 5.03 1.26
C LYS A 37 6.04 5.48 2.71
N GLN A 38 4.87 5.81 3.24
CA GLN A 38 4.74 6.20 4.64
C GLN A 38 5.10 5.03 5.55
N LEU A 39 4.66 3.83 5.21
CA LEU A 39 4.99 2.64 5.96
C LEU A 39 6.50 2.38 5.97
N GLU A 40 7.12 2.49 4.80
CA GLU A 40 8.57 2.30 4.67
C GLU A 40 9.33 3.32 5.53
N ASN A 41 8.88 4.56 5.54
CA ASN A 41 9.50 5.59 6.37
C ASN A 41 9.43 5.24 7.85
N GLU A 42 8.29 4.76 8.31
CA GLU A 42 8.12 4.39 9.71
C GLU A 42 8.99 3.20 10.10
N LEU A 43 9.14 2.24 9.18
CA LEU A 43 9.96 1.06 9.44
C LEU A 43 11.44 1.30 9.23
N GLY A 44 11.82 2.43 8.64
CA GLY A 44 13.22 2.77 8.40
C GLY A 44 13.85 2.01 7.24
N VAL A 45 13.04 1.60 6.30
CA VAL A 45 13.55 0.87 5.12
C VAL A 45 13.39 1.67 3.85
#